data_d9a9aa532d421034dd780457977f22ee
#
_entry.id   d9a9aa532d421034dd780457977f22ee
#
_cell.length_a   1.000
_cell.length_b   1.000
_cell.length_c   1.000
_cell.angle_alpha   90.00
_cell.angle_beta   90.00
_cell.angle_gamma   90.00
#
_symmetry.space_group_name_H-M   'P 1'
#
loop_
_entity.id
_entity.type
_entity.pdbx_description
1 polymer ?
#
loop_
_entity_poly.entity_id
_entity_poly.type
_entity_poly.pdbx_seq_one_letter_code
_entity_poly.pdbx_strand_id
1 'polypeptide(L)'
;LWLLAAFVLCYAVMALLSIIIDRLETPEGSDSRNKRLLIFVFVLLLLAWTPYLLSFYPGSVQGDSFWSIEQMIEVGHPNNNHHPVAYTLFLGIFLKIGELFSDYNIGICCYSVAQSALMALVICRAVGFLRENGAHRVYIAATIAFYALEPLFASYAIALWKDPLYSA
;
A
#
# COMPACT_ATOMS: atom_id res chain seq x y z
N LEU A 1 -27.94 -13.33 -5.48
CA LEU A 1 -28.23 -12.03 -4.86
C LEU A 1 -26.93 -11.28 -4.50
N TRP A 2 -25.99 -11.90 -3.78
CA TRP A 2 -24.73 -11.28 -3.36
C TRP A 2 -23.83 -10.83 -4.52
N LEU A 3 -23.74 -11.63 -5.61
CA LEU A 3 -22.98 -11.25 -6.81
C LEU A 3 -23.57 -10.03 -7.50
N LEU A 4 -24.90 -9.92 -7.57
CA LEU A 4 -25.57 -8.76 -8.14
C LEU A 4 -25.31 -7.51 -7.28
N ALA A 5 -25.41 -7.63 -5.96
CA ALA A 5 -25.12 -6.53 -5.02
C ALA A 5 -23.67 -6.07 -5.14
N ALA A 6 -22.71 -7.01 -5.21
CA ALA A 6 -21.29 -6.70 -5.42
C ALA A 6 -21.08 -5.97 -6.75
N PHE A 7 -21.69 -6.45 -7.85
CA PHE A 7 -21.60 -5.80 -9.15
C PHE A 7 -22.13 -4.37 -9.13
N VAL A 8 -23.33 -4.15 -8.52
CA VAL A 8 -23.92 -2.82 -8.40
C VAL A 8 -23.03 -1.90 -7.56
N LEU A 9 -22.48 -2.41 -6.47
CA LEU A 9 -21.54 -1.64 -5.62
C LEU A 9 -20.29 -1.24 -6.39
N CYS A 10 -19.63 -2.18 -7.08
CA CYS A 10 -18.45 -1.88 -7.91
C CYS A 10 -18.80 -0.84 -8.99
N TYR A 11 -19.93 -0.98 -9.68
CA TYR A 11 -20.36 -0.03 -10.68
C TYR A 11 -20.57 1.36 -10.06
N ALA A 12 -21.25 1.45 -8.90
CA ALA A 12 -21.48 2.71 -8.21
C ALA A 12 -20.15 3.38 -7.78
N VAL A 13 -19.21 2.60 -7.26
CA VAL A 13 -17.86 3.09 -6.90
C VAL A 13 -17.14 3.61 -8.13
N MET A 14 -17.15 2.87 -9.24
CA MET A 14 -16.53 3.31 -10.49
C MET A 14 -17.17 4.58 -11.06
N ALA A 15 -18.49 4.69 -11.03
CA ALA A 15 -19.20 5.88 -11.47
C ALA A 15 -18.84 7.10 -10.59
N LEU A 16 -18.81 6.90 -9.27
CA LEU A 16 -18.41 7.96 -8.32
C LEU A 16 -16.97 8.41 -8.55
N LEU A 17 -16.04 7.47 -8.71
CA LEU A 17 -14.64 7.78 -9.01
C LEU A 17 -14.50 8.53 -10.34
N SER A 18 -15.24 8.15 -11.37
CA SER A 18 -15.23 8.85 -12.65
C SER A 18 -15.70 10.31 -12.51
N ILE A 19 -16.76 10.55 -11.73
CA ILE A 19 -17.27 11.90 -11.45
C ILE A 19 -16.22 12.71 -10.66
N ILE A 20 -15.57 12.11 -9.67
CA ILE A 20 -14.54 12.78 -8.88
C ILE A 20 -13.35 13.14 -9.78
N ILE A 21 -12.90 12.20 -10.64
CA ILE A 21 -11.83 12.44 -11.60
C ILE A 21 -12.18 13.60 -12.53
N ASP A 22 -13.42 13.65 -13.05
CA ASP A 22 -13.88 14.77 -13.89
C ASP A 22 -13.85 16.11 -13.13
N ARG A 23 -14.22 16.12 -11.86
CA ARG A 23 -14.18 17.34 -11.03
C ARG A 23 -12.76 17.80 -10.74
N LEU A 24 -11.81 16.85 -10.64
CA LEU A 24 -10.40 17.14 -10.47
C LEU A 24 -9.74 17.56 -11.80
N GLU A 25 -10.41 17.30 -12.93
CA GLU A 25 -9.99 17.71 -14.27
C GLU A 25 -10.44 19.13 -14.61
N THR A 26 -9.70 20.15 -14.17
CA THR A 26 -9.90 21.53 -14.64
C THR A 26 -9.11 21.81 -15.94
N PRO A 27 -9.60 22.70 -16.85
CA PRO A 27 -9.01 22.88 -18.18
C PRO A 27 -7.61 23.50 -18.23
N GLU A 28 -7.12 24.08 -17.15
CA GLU A 28 -5.86 24.83 -17.14
C GLU A 28 -4.76 24.19 -16.29
N GLY A 29 -3.61 23.88 -16.89
CA GLY A 29 -2.36 23.53 -16.23
C GLY A 29 -2.13 22.04 -15.94
N SER A 30 -1.45 21.33 -16.86
CA SER A 30 -1.27 19.87 -16.79
C SER A 30 -0.57 19.35 -15.51
N ASP A 31 0.41 20.08 -14.94
CA ASP A 31 1.23 19.58 -13.82
C ASP A 31 0.51 19.65 -12.46
N SER A 32 -0.13 20.77 -12.14
CA SER A 32 -0.87 20.94 -10.86
C SER A 32 -2.06 19.98 -10.75
N ARG A 33 -2.65 19.62 -11.86
CA ARG A 33 -3.80 18.72 -11.97
C ARG A 33 -3.42 17.27 -11.72
N ASN A 34 -2.30 16.84 -12.28
CA ASN A 34 -1.76 15.51 -12.03
C ASN A 34 -1.46 15.33 -10.54
N LYS A 35 -0.87 16.31 -9.89
CA LYS A 35 -0.57 16.29 -8.46
C LYS A 35 -1.81 16.08 -7.59
N ARG A 36 -2.91 16.78 -7.87
CA ARG A 36 -4.16 16.62 -7.08
C ARG A 36 -4.76 15.23 -7.21
N LEU A 37 -4.80 14.69 -8.44
CA LEU A 37 -5.27 13.31 -8.65
C LEU A 37 -4.38 12.31 -7.90
N LEU A 38 -3.07 12.43 -8.01
CA LEU A 38 -2.13 11.52 -7.37
C LEU A 38 -2.23 11.57 -5.84
N ILE A 39 -2.38 12.77 -5.26
CA ILE A 39 -2.62 12.93 -3.81
C ILE A 39 -3.96 12.28 -3.42
N PHE A 40 -5.01 12.50 -4.20
CA PHE A 40 -6.31 11.87 -3.95
C PHE A 40 -6.22 10.34 -3.97
N VAL A 41 -5.57 9.78 -5.01
CA VAL A 41 -5.37 8.32 -5.13
C VAL A 41 -4.56 7.77 -3.97
N PHE A 42 -3.48 8.44 -3.59
CA PHE A 42 -2.64 8.05 -2.46
C PHE A 42 -3.43 7.97 -1.15
N VAL A 43 -4.16 9.03 -0.83
CA VAL A 43 -4.99 9.07 0.39
C VAL A 43 -6.10 8.03 0.35
N LEU A 44 -6.77 7.87 -0.80
CA LEU A 44 -7.83 6.88 -0.99
C LEU A 44 -7.33 5.45 -0.74
N LEU A 45 -6.16 5.09 -1.30
CA LEU A 45 -5.58 3.76 -1.11
C LEU A 45 -5.24 3.51 0.36
N LEU A 46 -4.59 4.46 1.03
CA LEU A 46 -4.27 4.32 2.45
C LEU A 46 -5.53 4.18 3.31
N LEU A 47 -6.57 4.97 3.04
CA LEU A 47 -7.85 4.86 3.73
C LEU A 47 -8.54 3.51 3.46
N ALA A 48 -8.51 3.03 2.23
CA ALA A 48 -9.08 1.73 1.86
C ALA A 48 -8.35 0.54 2.54
N TRP A 49 -7.05 0.65 2.77
CA TRP A 49 -6.24 -0.40 3.41
C TRP A 49 -6.17 -0.28 4.93
N THR A 50 -6.52 0.87 5.51
CA THR A 50 -6.54 1.08 6.97
C THR A 50 -7.37 0.04 7.74
N PRO A 51 -8.58 -0.38 7.31
CA PRO A 51 -9.35 -1.41 8.02
C PRO A 51 -8.59 -2.73 8.15
N TYR A 52 -7.79 -3.10 7.15
CA TYR A 52 -6.95 -4.31 7.21
C TYR A 52 -5.83 -4.15 8.24
N LEU A 53 -5.13 -3.01 8.25
CA LEU A 53 -4.10 -2.74 9.26
C LEU A 53 -4.69 -2.77 10.68
N LEU A 54 -5.87 -2.18 10.89
CA LEU A 54 -6.53 -2.21 12.19
C LEU A 54 -6.97 -3.61 12.60
N SER A 55 -7.44 -4.44 11.65
CA SER A 55 -7.88 -5.81 11.91
C SER A 55 -6.72 -6.77 12.20
N PHE A 56 -5.57 -6.53 11.60
CA PHE A 56 -4.36 -7.35 11.71
C PHE A 56 -3.21 -6.61 12.42
N TYR A 57 -3.56 -5.68 13.31
CA TYR A 57 -2.55 -4.93 14.07
C TYR A 57 -1.57 -5.88 14.79
N PRO A 58 -0.27 -5.63 14.74
CA PRO A 58 0.46 -4.48 14.19
C PRO A 58 0.82 -4.61 12.69
N GLY A 59 0.44 -5.67 12.05
CA GLY A 59 0.72 -6.08 10.69
C GLY A 59 0.67 -7.59 10.56
N SER A 60 0.72 -8.12 9.34
CA SER A 60 0.72 -9.56 9.10
C SER A 60 2.15 -10.10 9.11
N VAL A 61 2.53 -10.77 10.20
CA VAL A 61 3.83 -11.44 10.34
C VAL A 61 3.69 -12.87 9.85
N GLN A 62 4.49 -13.27 8.88
CA GLN A 62 4.51 -14.64 8.34
C GLN A 62 5.85 -15.32 8.64
N GLY A 63 5.95 -16.64 8.40
CA GLY A 63 7.09 -17.45 8.79
C GLY A 63 8.46 -16.86 8.40
N ASP A 64 8.62 -16.40 7.14
CA ASP A 64 9.85 -15.78 6.66
C ASP A 64 10.21 -14.48 7.39
N SER A 65 9.19 -13.71 7.77
CA SER A 65 9.37 -12.45 8.49
C SER A 65 9.84 -12.67 9.92
N PHE A 66 9.40 -13.77 10.53
CA PHE A 66 9.84 -14.18 11.87
C PHE A 66 11.35 -14.32 11.95
N TRP A 67 11.94 -15.05 10.99
CA TRP A 67 13.40 -15.22 10.89
C TRP A 67 14.13 -13.89 10.73
N SER A 68 13.57 -12.97 9.94
CA SER A 68 14.15 -11.63 9.76
C SER A 68 14.07 -10.79 11.03
N ILE A 69 13.00 -10.91 11.79
CA ILE A 69 12.83 -10.24 13.09
C ILE A 69 13.81 -10.82 14.12
N GLU A 70 13.91 -12.14 14.24
CA GLU A 70 14.82 -12.81 15.16
C GLU A 70 16.28 -12.42 14.90
N GLN A 71 16.71 -12.37 13.64
CA GLN A 71 18.05 -11.92 13.25
C GLN A 71 18.38 -10.49 13.73
N MET A 72 17.37 -9.65 13.92
CA MET A 72 17.58 -8.26 14.34
C MET A 72 17.45 -8.06 15.86
N ILE A 73 16.73 -8.95 16.55
CA ILE A 73 16.45 -8.82 18.00
C ILE A 73 17.43 -9.68 18.82
N GLU A 74 17.81 -10.87 18.33
CA GLU A 74 18.66 -11.79 19.09
C GLU A 74 20.14 -11.50 18.87
N VAL A 75 20.84 -11.18 19.97
CA VAL A 75 22.30 -11.02 19.99
C VAL A 75 22.94 -12.39 19.79
N GLY A 76 23.59 -12.61 18.66
CA GLY A 76 24.36 -13.83 18.37
C GLY A 76 23.81 -14.72 17.26
N HIS A 77 22.65 -14.39 16.68
CA HIS A 77 22.24 -15.03 15.44
C HIS A 77 23.13 -14.61 14.28
N PRO A 78 23.79 -15.55 13.58
CA PRO A 78 24.62 -15.18 12.43
C PRO A 78 23.71 -14.56 11.36
N ASN A 79 24.06 -13.36 10.88
CA ASN A 79 23.46 -12.77 9.69
C ASN A 79 23.67 -13.74 8.53
N ASN A 80 22.70 -14.61 8.29
CA ASN A 80 22.73 -15.47 7.13
C ASN A 80 22.05 -14.74 5.96
N ASN A 81 22.58 -14.92 4.77
CA ASN A 81 22.08 -14.29 3.56
C ASN A 81 20.89 -15.10 2.97
N HIS A 82 20.13 -15.80 3.82
CA HIS A 82 18.92 -16.53 3.40
C HIS A 82 17.79 -15.56 3.03
N HIS A 83 17.72 -14.42 3.72
CA HIS A 83 16.87 -13.30 3.33
C HIS A 83 17.72 -12.13 2.82
N PRO A 84 17.22 -11.32 1.86
CA PRO A 84 17.95 -10.18 1.36
C PRO A 84 18.33 -9.22 2.48
N VAL A 85 19.60 -8.99 2.65
CA VAL A 85 20.15 -8.15 3.73
C VAL A 85 19.52 -6.75 3.74
N ALA A 86 19.25 -6.19 2.56
CA ALA A 86 18.61 -4.88 2.45
C ALA A 86 17.22 -4.84 3.10
N TYR A 87 16.41 -5.90 2.91
CA TYR A 87 15.09 -6.03 3.55
C TYR A 87 15.23 -6.13 5.07
N THR A 88 16.14 -6.99 5.55
CA THR A 88 16.35 -7.20 6.98
C THR A 88 16.82 -5.91 7.67
N LEU A 89 17.73 -5.15 7.03
CA LEU A 89 18.17 -3.86 7.53
C LEU A 89 17.05 -2.82 7.53
N PHE A 90 16.25 -2.78 6.48
CA PHE A 90 15.09 -1.87 6.40
C PHE A 90 14.08 -2.17 7.51
N LEU A 91 13.73 -3.43 7.72
CA LEU A 91 12.87 -3.87 8.83
C LEU A 91 13.50 -3.49 10.18
N GLY A 92 14.81 -3.70 10.32
CA GLY A 92 15.57 -3.39 11.54
C GLY A 92 15.48 -1.91 11.97
N ILE A 93 15.36 -0.97 11.02
CA ILE A 93 15.16 0.44 11.33
C ILE A 93 13.87 0.65 12.12
N PHE A 94 12.78 0.00 11.68
CA PHE A 94 11.48 0.12 12.36
C PHE A 94 11.44 -0.64 13.67
N LEU A 95 12.10 -1.80 13.77
CA LEU A 95 12.21 -2.52 15.05
C LEU A 95 12.95 -1.70 16.10
N LYS A 96 14.00 -0.94 15.72
CA LYS A 96 14.66 0.01 16.62
C LYS A 96 13.73 1.13 17.09
N ILE A 97 12.82 1.60 16.23
CA ILE A 97 11.77 2.55 16.66
C ILE A 97 10.90 1.91 17.75
N GLY A 98 10.47 0.65 17.55
CA GLY A 98 9.72 -0.09 18.56
C GLY A 98 10.48 -0.24 19.89
N GLU A 99 11.77 -0.51 19.82
CA GLU A 99 12.66 -0.63 20.99
C GLU A 99 12.70 0.67 21.80
N LEU A 100 12.70 1.85 21.15
CA LEU A 100 12.64 3.15 21.84
C LEU A 100 11.38 3.32 22.69
N PHE A 101 10.28 2.68 22.29
CA PHE A 101 9.01 2.68 23.03
C PHE A 101 8.82 1.44 23.91
N SER A 102 9.82 0.54 23.97
CA SER A 102 9.74 -0.76 24.67
C SER A 102 8.59 -1.63 24.16
N ASP A 103 8.17 -1.48 22.91
CA ASP A 103 7.10 -2.25 22.27
C ASP A 103 7.40 -2.47 20.77
N TYR A 104 7.80 -3.69 20.42
CA TYR A 104 8.08 -4.06 19.02
C TYR A 104 6.84 -3.99 18.12
N ASN A 105 5.62 -4.07 18.67
CA ASN A 105 4.41 -3.91 17.88
C ASN A 105 4.32 -2.52 17.25
N ILE A 106 4.81 -1.49 17.94
CA ILE A 106 4.90 -0.13 17.38
C ILE A 106 5.84 -0.12 16.18
N GLY A 107 6.98 -0.77 16.28
CA GLY A 107 7.94 -0.89 15.17
C GLY A 107 7.34 -1.60 13.96
N ILE A 108 6.68 -2.73 14.18
CA ILE A 108 6.00 -3.50 13.14
C ILE A 108 4.89 -2.67 12.48
N CYS A 109 4.09 -1.96 13.27
CA CYS A 109 3.05 -1.08 12.74
C CYS A 109 3.65 0.05 11.87
N CYS A 110 4.71 0.70 12.32
CA CYS A 110 5.42 1.72 11.55
C CYS A 110 5.95 1.16 10.22
N TYR A 111 6.50 -0.06 10.22
CA TYR A 111 6.92 -0.75 9.01
C TYR A 111 5.72 -0.96 8.06
N SER A 112 4.61 -1.52 8.57
CA SER A 112 3.40 -1.78 7.77
C SER A 112 2.83 -0.52 7.14
N VAL A 113 2.84 0.60 7.88
CA VAL A 113 2.42 1.92 7.36
C VAL A 113 3.39 2.40 6.27
N ALA A 114 4.69 2.30 6.50
CA ALA A 114 5.70 2.71 5.52
C ALA A 114 5.61 1.87 4.23
N GLN A 115 5.45 0.55 4.34
CA GLN A 115 5.26 -0.34 3.20
C GLN A 115 3.98 -0.02 2.43
N SER A 116 2.86 0.20 3.15
CA SER A 116 1.59 0.63 2.53
C SER A 116 1.74 1.94 1.77
N ALA A 117 2.47 2.91 2.34
CA ALA A 117 2.74 4.18 1.66
C ALA A 117 3.59 4.00 0.40
N LEU A 118 4.63 3.15 0.44
CA LEU A 118 5.46 2.85 -0.72
C LEU A 118 4.64 2.17 -1.83
N MET A 119 3.84 1.16 -1.51
CA MET A 119 2.95 0.52 -2.49
C MET A 119 1.95 1.51 -3.09
N ALA A 120 1.33 2.36 -2.26
CA ALA A 120 0.42 3.39 -2.75
C ALA A 120 1.12 4.38 -3.69
N LEU A 121 2.37 4.76 -3.42
CA LEU A 121 3.18 5.62 -4.31
C LEU A 121 3.43 4.98 -5.67
N VAL A 122 3.76 3.67 -5.70
CA VAL A 122 3.96 2.94 -6.96
C VAL A 122 2.67 2.89 -7.77
N ILE A 123 1.54 2.61 -7.13
CA ILE A 123 0.23 2.63 -7.81
C ILE A 123 -0.10 4.04 -8.32
N CYS A 124 0.18 5.08 -7.54
CA CYS A 124 0.05 6.46 -8.01
C CYS A 124 0.88 6.72 -9.27
N ARG A 125 2.12 6.21 -9.33
CA ARG A 125 2.96 6.32 -10.55
C ARG A 125 2.33 5.61 -11.75
N ALA A 126 1.79 4.41 -11.55
CA ALA A 126 1.08 3.68 -12.59
C ALA A 126 -0.16 4.44 -13.09
N VAL A 127 -0.95 5.02 -12.17
CA VAL A 127 -2.11 5.86 -12.52
C VAL A 127 -1.67 7.13 -13.27
N GLY A 128 -0.59 7.77 -12.83
CA GLY A 128 0.00 8.92 -13.53
C GLY A 128 0.43 8.56 -14.94
N PHE A 129 1.11 7.46 -15.13
CA PHE A 129 1.54 6.95 -16.43
C PHE A 129 0.36 6.67 -17.36
N LEU A 130 -0.69 6.01 -16.88
CA LEU A 130 -1.91 5.76 -17.65
C LEU A 130 -2.51 7.08 -18.15
N ARG A 131 -2.56 8.08 -17.28
CA ARG A 131 -3.10 9.39 -17.61
C ARG A 131 -2.24 10.14 -18.63
N GLU A 132 -0.94 10.16 -18.46
CA GLU A 132 0.01 10.80 -19.37
C GLU A 132 -0.06 10.21 -20.78
N ASN A 133 -0.38 8.91 -20.88
CA ASN A 133 -0.58 8.22 -22.17
C ASN A 133 -2.01 8.33 -22.70
N GLY A 134 -2.85 9.22 -22.15
CA GLY A 134 -4.18 9.49 -22.67
C GLY A 134 -5.21 8.40 -22.40
N ALA A 135 -4.99 7.54 -21.39
CA ALA A 135 -5.96 6.52 -21.04
C ALA A 135 -7.31 7.15 -20.65
N HIS A 136 -8.39 6.56 -21.14
CA HIS A 136 -9.73 7.04 -20.83
C HIS A 136 -10.01 6.93 -19.32
N ARG A 137 -10.68 7.95 -18.77
CA ARG A 137 -10.99 8.06 -17.32
C ARG A 137 -11.60 6.82 -16.68
N VAL A 138 -12.39 6.05 -17.45
CA VAL A 138 -13.00 4.80 -16.97
C VAL A 138 -11.92 3.75 -16.63
N TYR A 139 -10.87 3.65 -17.45
CA TYR A 139 -9.75 2.75 -17.17
C TYR A 139 -8.96 3.20 -15.94
N ILE A 140 -8.74 4.52 -15.78
CA ILE A 140 -8.09 5.09 -14.60
C ILE A 140 -8.92 4.79 -13.35
N ALA A 141 -10.24 5.03 -13.40
CA ALA A 141 -11.16 4.72 -12.30
C ALA A 141 -11.19 3.22 -11.96
N ALA A 142 -11.21 2.36 -12.99
CA ALA A 142 -11.18 0.91 -12.82
C ALA A 142 -9.87 0.45 -12.14
N THR A 143 -8.74 1.00 -12.55
CA THR A 143 -7.43 0.72 -11.94
C THR A 143 -7.41 1.13 -10.47
N ILE A 144 -7.88 2.33 -10.14
CA ILE A 144 -7.94 2.82 -8.76
C ILE A 144 -8.87 1.95 -7.92
N ALA A 145 -10.08 1.65 -8.43
CA ALA A 145 -11.04 0.80 -7.74
C ALA A 145 -10.49 -0.61 -7.49
N PHE A 146 -9.80 -1.20 -8.48
CA PHE A 146 -9.18 -2.51 -8.37
C PHE A 146 -8.16 -2.55 -7.23
N TYR A 147 -7.21 -1.63 -7.20
CA TYR A 147 -6.19 -1.60 -6.15
C TYR A 147 -6.74 -1.23 -4.76
N ALA A 148 -7.80 -0.42 -4.71
CA ALA A 148 -8.41 -0.03 -3.45
C ALA A 148 -9.30 -1.12 -2.84
N LEU A 149 -10.03 -1.88 -3.68
CA LEU A 149 -11.06 -2.82 -3.22
C LEU A 149 -10.62 -4.27 -3.19
N GLU A 150 -9.59 -4.64 -3.96
CA GLU A 150 -9.09 -6.01 -3.97
C GLU A 150 -8.34 -6.33 -2.66
N PRO A 151 -8.85 -7.28 -1.85
CA PRO A 151 -8.29 -7.61 -0.53
C PRO A 151 -6.82 -8.05 -0.58
N LEU A 152 -6.39 -8.61 -1.70
CA LEU A 152 -5.02 -9.07 -1.90
C LEU A 152 -4.01 -7.93 -1.72
N PHE A 153 -4.26 -6.77 -2.34
CA PHE A 153 -3.36 -5.62 -2.23
C PHE A 153 -3.33 -5.05 -0.82
N ALA A 154 -4.48 -4.96 -0.15
CA ALA A 154 -4.54 -4.53 1.24
C ALA A 154 -3.76 -5.47 2.17
N SER A 155 -3.87 -6.79 1.95
CA SER A 155 -3.14 -7.80 2.72
C SER A 155 -1.63 -7.72 2.47
N TYR A 156 -1.19 -7.54 1.22
CA TYR A 156 0.22 -7.36 0.90
C TYR A 156 0.78 -6.04 1.43
N ALA A 157 -0.03 -4.99 1.47
CA ALA A 157 0.40 -3.68 1.98
C ALA A 157 0.80 -3.72 3.46
N ILE A 158 0.21 -4.62 4.26
CA ILE A 158 0.47 -4.77 5.69
C ILE A 158 1.31 -6.01 6.05
N ALA A 159 1.64 -6.85 5.05
CA ALA A 159 2.43 -8.05 5.28
C ALA A 159 3.91 -7.72 5.38
N LEU A 160 4.57 -8.24 6.42
CA LEU A 160 6.01 -8.10 6.60
C LEU A 160 6.75 -9.05 5.65
N TRP A 161 6.57 -8.87 4.36
CA TRP A 161 7.23 -9.65 3.32
C TRP A 161 8.20 -8.80 2.51
N LYS A 162 9.28 -9.44 2.07
CA LYS A 162 10.25 -8.84 1.16
C LYS A 162 9.63 -8.56 -0.23
N ASP A 163 8.74 -9.46 -0.71
CA ASP A 163 8.24 -9.45 -2.08
C ASP A 163 7.49 -8.18 -2.47
N PRO A 164 6.63 -7.58 -1.63
CA PRO A 164 6.01 -6.30 -1.96
C PRO A 164 7.01 -5.16 -2.19
N LEU A 165 8.10 -5.12 -1.43
CA LEU A 165 9.13 -4.09 -1.58
C LEU A 165 10.01 -4.31 -2.81
N TYR A 166 10.24 -5.57 -3.22
CA TYR A 166 11.04 -5.89 -4.41
C TYR A 166 10.23 -5.82 -5.70
N SER A 167 8.90 -5.91 -5.62
CA SER A 167 8.01 -5.79 -6.78
C SER A 167 7.53 -4.35 -7.04
N ALA A 168 7.74 -3.47 -6.10
CA ALA A 168 7.38 -2.05 -6.16
C ALA A 168 8.51 -1.23 -6.79
#